data_fc6913b18bfba74dccb3019efbebf856
#
_entry.id   fc6913b18bfba74dccb3019efbebf856
#
_cell.length_a   1.000
_cell.length_b   1.000
_cell.length_c   1.000
_cell.angle_alpha   90.00
_cell.angle_beta   90.00
_cell.angle_gamma   90.00
#
_symmetry.space_group_name_H-M   'P 1'
#
loop_
_entity.id
_entity.type
_entity.pdbx_description
1 polymer ?
#
loop_
_entity_poly.entity_id
_entity_poly.type
_entity_poly.pdbx_seq_one_letter_code
_entity_poly.pdbx_strand_id
1 'polypeptide(L)'
;MQEMAFQYSGNSAELETGGVRINMIPKEGGNRFSGSFFTTFAFPGLQANNLDDALMKGGIDDPNKLDQVWSFNPNIGGPIVRGKLWFFLAHASQRAFIYPSGSYWATTPTALRFVANKQERVLDTSTAREQSINLTLQATSKDKFKVYWTNSRTSQDVYLQGRTLAGRGESLTRPA
;
A
#
# COMPACT_ATOMS: atom_id res chain seq x y z
N MET A 1 -2.71 8.02 -12.60
CA MET A 1 -3.92 7.49 -13.28
C MET A 1 -4.71 8.68 -13.77
N GLN A 2 -5.21 8.66 -15.00
CA GLN A 2 -5.98 9.75 -15.60
C GLN A 2 -7.48 9.54 -15.40
N GLU A 3 -7.92 8.30 -15.58
CA GLU A 3 -9.31 7.91 -15.45
C GLU A 3 -9.41 6.50 -14.89
N MET A 4 -10.45 6.25 -14.11
CA MET A 4 -10.80 4.92 -13.63
C MET A 4 -12.30 4.75 -13.82
N ALA A 5 -12.70 3.79 -14.65
CA ALA A 5 -14.09 3.47 -14.90
C ALA A 5 -14.44 2.12 -14.25
N PHE A 6 -15.50 2.12 -13.48
CA PHE A 6 -16.06 0.92 -12.85
C PHE A 6 -17.34 0.51 -13.55
N GLN A 7 -17.41 -0.74 -13.95
CA GLN A 7 -18.60 -1.34 -14.56
C GLN A 7 -19.09 -2.49 -13.68
N TYR A 8 -20.22 -2.29 -13.02
CA TYR A 8 -20.78 -3.25 -12.04
C TYR A 8 -21.79 -4.23 -12.66
N SER A 9 -22.43 -3.85 -13.80
CA SER A 9 -23.45 -4.64 -14.47
C SER A 9 -23.56 -4.23 -15.94
N GLY A 10 -24.24 -5.04 -16.76
CA GLY A 10 -24.46 -4.73 -18.16
C GLY A 10 -23.21 -4.88 -19.03
N ASN A 11 -22.34 -5.82 -18.66
CA ASN A 11 -21.19 -6.17 -19.49
C ASN A 11 -21.67 -6.65 -20.87
N SER A 12 -20.94 -6.24 -21.92
CA SER A 12 -21.19 -6.74 -23.29
C SER A 12 -21.11 -8.27 -23.33
N ALA A 13 -21.94 -8.88 -24.20
CA ALA A 13 -21.91 -10.33 -24.45
C ALA A 13 -20.56 -10.87 -24.96
N GLU A 14 -19.66 -9.98 -25.35
CA GLU A 14 -18.29 -10.30 -25.77
C GLU A 14 -17.33 -10.60 -24.59
N LEU A 15 -17.78 -10.39 -23.35
CA LEU A 15 -16.97 -10.67 -22.17
C LEU A 15 -17.28 -12.06 -21.63
N GLU A 16 -16.27 -12.92 -21.61
CA GLU A 16 -16.36 -14.31 -21.16
C GLU A 16 -16.63 -14.48 -19.67
N THR A 17 -16.40 -13.43 -18.85
CA THR A 17 -16.53 -13.50 -17.39
C THR A 17 -17.49 -12.42 -16.88
N GLY A 18 -18.42 -12.85 -16.02
CA GLY A 18 -19.23 -11.92 -15.22
C GLY A 18 -18.41 -11.29 -14.08
N GLY A 19 -18.89 -10.19 -13.53
CA GLY A 19 -18.29 -9.52 -12.38
C GLY A 19 -18.02 -8.04 -12.59
N VAL A 20 -17.27 -7.43 -11.66
CA VAL A 20 -16.90 -6.01 -11.72
C VAL A 20 -15.73 -5.84 -12.67
N ARG A 21 -15.90 -4.95 -13.64
CA ARG A 21 -14.82 -4.53 -14.55
C ARG A 21 -14.26 -3.19 -14.09
N ILE A 22 -12.93 -3.14 -13.96
CA ILE A 22 -12.20 -1.91 -13.66
C ILE A 22 -11.32 -1.59 -14.87
N ASN A 23 -11.61 -0.46 -15.52
CA ASN A 23 -10.77 0.04 -16.61
C ASN A 23 -9.93 1.20 -16.09
N MET A 24 -8.62 1.07 -16.18
CA MET A 24 -7.66 2.06 -15.70
C MET A 24 -6.89 2.66 -16.87
N ILE A 25 -7.04 3.97 -17.06
CA ILE A 25 -6.31 4.70 -18.10
C ILE A 25 -5.10 5.38 -17.46
N PRO A 26 -3.87 4.97 -17.83
CA PRO A 26 -2.65 5.62 -17.35
C PRO A 26 -2.57 7.06 -17.80
N LYS A 27 -2.05 7.94 -16.96
CA LYS A 27 -1.83 9.35 -17.30
C LYS A 27 -0.71 9.45 -18.35
N GLU A 28 -0.95 10.32 -19.34
CA GLU A 28 0.00 10.61 -20.42
C GLU A 28 0.67 11.97 -20.19
N GLY A 29 1.83 12.15 -20.78
CA GLY A 29 2.45 13.47 -20.90
C GLY A 29 1.72 14.33 -21.91
N GLY A 30 1.90 15.65 -21.80
CA GLY A 30 1.33 16.64 -22.73
C GLY A 30 2.40 17.60 -23.25
N ASN A 31 1.96 18.64 -23.99
CA ASN A 31 2.87 19.65 -24.54
C ASN A 31 3.42 20.65 -23.50
N ARG A 32 3.00 20.52 -22.26
CA ARG A 32 3.50 21.29 -21.11
C ARG A 32 4.03 20.33 -20.04
N PHE A 33 5.11 20.71 -19.38
CA PHE A 33 5.55 20.01 -18.20
C PHE A 33 4.51 20.18 -17.09
N SER A 34 4.12 19.09 -16.50
CA SER A 34 3.22 19.07 -15.35
C SER A 34 3.63 17.92 -14.43
N GLY A 35 3.45 18.12 -13.16
CA GLY A 35 3.77 17.11 -12.16
C GLY A 35 3.05 17.39 -10.87
N SER A 36 3.07 16.43 -9.98
CA SER A 36 2.64 16.59 -8.61
C SER A 36 3.57 15.84 -7.68
N PHE A 37 3.61 16.31 -6.47
CA PHE A 37 4.34 15.70 -5.39
C PHE A 37 3.39 15.57 -4.20
N PHE A 38 3.23 14.35 -3.72
CA PHE A 38 2.44 14.09 -2.54
C PHE A 38 3.27 13.27 -1.56
N THR A 39 3.32 13.70 -0.32
CA THR A 39 3.98 12.96 0.76
C THR A 39 3.14 13.04 2.02
N THR A 40 3.13 11.96 2.77
CA THR A 40 2.56 11.91 4.11
C THR A 40 3.52 11.18 5.02
N PHE A 41 3.49 11.52 6.29
CA PHE A 41 4.22 10.80 7.32
C PHE A 41 3.49 10.88 8.66
N ALA A 42 3.58 9.81 9.42
CA ALA A 42 3.16 9.73 10.80
C ALA A 42 4.18 8.91 11.59
N PHE A 43 4.42 9.32 12.80
CA PHE A 43 5.34 8.67 13.73
C PHE A 43 4.74 8.68 15.14
N PRO A 44 5.30 7.93 16.09
CA PRO A 44 4.72 7.77 17.43
C PRO A 44 4.34 9.08 18.15
N GLY A 45 5.14 10.14 17.98
CA GLY A 45 4.88 11.43 18.60
C GLY A 45 3.65 12.19 18.06
N LEU A 46 3.09 11.76 16.91
CA LEU A 46 1.86 12.33 16.34
C LEU A 46 0.62 11.48 16.69
N GLN A 47 0.80 10.33 17.32
CA GLN A 47 -0.30 9.46 17.70
C GLN A 47 -0.91 9.90 19.02
N ALA A 48 -2.22 10.21 18.99
CA ALA A 48 -2.96 10.47 20.22
C ALA A 48 -3.12 9.19 21.05
N ASN A 49 -3.11 9.33 22.38
CA ASN A 49 -3.44 8.25 23.29
C ASN A 49 -4.92 8.33 23.64
N ASN A 50 -5.71 7.43 23.07
CA ASN A 50 -7.15 7.36 23.30
C ASN A 50 -7.53 6.23 24.29
N LEU A 51 -6.56 5.68 25.02
CA LEU A 51 -6.81 4.66 26.01
C LEU A 51 -7.44 5.29 27.26
N ASP A 52 -8.69 4.97 27.51
CA ASP A 52 -9.47 5.42 28.67
C ASP A 52 -9.81 4.24 29.59
N ASP A 53 -10.38 4.56 30.75
CA ASP A 53 -10.78 3.56 31.75
C ASP A 53 -11.83 2.58 31.27
N ALA A 54 -12.70 2.98 30.32
CA ALA A 54 -13.71 2.13 29.75
C ALA A 54 -13.09 1.07 28.84
N LEU A 55 -12.13 1.45 28.03
CA LEU A 55 -11.36 0.55 27.16
C LEU A 55 -10.51 -0.41 28.00
N MET A 56 -9.85 0.09 29.04
CA MET A 56 -9.07 -0.75 29.96
C MET A 56 -9.95 -1.79 30.68
N LYS A 57 -11.13 -1.40 31.16
CA LYS A 57 -12.12 -2.33 31.75
C LYS A 57 -12.66 -3.33 30.72
N GLY A 58 -12.71 -2.93 29.43
CA GLY A 58 -13.05 -3.80 28.29
C GLY A 58 -11.94 -4.78 27.89
N GLY A 59 -10.77 -4.74 28.56
CA GLY A 59 -9.63 -5.64 28.33
C GLY A 59 -8.65 -5.13 27.27
N ILE A 60 -8.70 -3.86 26.91
CA ILE A 60 -7.72 -3.21 26.03
C ILE A 60 -6.74 -2.43 26.89
N ASP A 61 -5.63 -3.04 27.24
CA ASP A 61 -4.55 -2.44 28.04
C ASP A 61 -3.34 -1.99 27.19
N ASP A 62 -3.25 -2.49 25.97
CA ASP A 62 -2.15 -2.19 25.05
C ASP A 62 -2.68 -1.94 23.63
N PRO A 63 -3.02 -0.70 23.26
CA PRO A 63 -3.58 -0.36 21.96
C PRO A 63 -2.55 -0.49 20.83
N ASN A 64 -3.03 -0.45 19.58
CA ASN A 64 -2.15 -0.33 18.42
C ASN A 64 -1.25 0.90 18.56
N LYS A 65 0.05 0.72 18.26
CA LYS A 65 1.02 1.82 18.21
C LYS A 65 1.68 1.91 16.86
N LEU A 66 1.79 3.12 16.35
CA LEU A 66 2.59 3.40 15.17
C LEU A 66 4.08 3.30 15.52
N ASP A 67 4.86 2.68 14.64
CA ASP A 67 6.30 2.87 14.58
C ASP A 67 6.62 3.96 13.56
N GLN A 68 6.28 3.71 12.29
CA GLN A 68 6.37 4.72 11.24
C GLN A 68 5.38 4.43 10.12
N VAL A 69 4.75 5.48 9.62
CA VAL A 69 3.93 5.44 8.41
C VAL A 69 4.33 6.61 7.53
N TRP A 70 4.69 6.34 6.31
CA TRP A 70 4.98 7.38 5.35
C TRP A 70 4.65 6.96 3.92
N SER A 71 4.37 7.95 3.09
CA SER A 71 4.26 7.78 1.65
C SER A 71 4.97 8.91 0.90
N PHE A 72 5.51 8.59 -0.27
CA PHE A 72 6.25 9.48 -1.14
C PHE A 72 5.86 9.20 -2.59
N ASN A 73 5.14 10.11 -3.22
CA ASN A 73 4.49 9.90 -4.50
C ASN A 73 4.73 11.06 -5.48
N PRO A 74 5.94 11.21 -6.03
CA PRO A 74 6.22 12.17 -7.09
C PRO A 74 5.73 11.66 -8.45
N ASN A 75 5.30 12.57 -9.30
CA ASN A 75 5.10 12.30 -10.71
C ASN A 75 5.42 13.53 -11.56
N ILE A 76 5.83 13.29 -12.80
CA ILE A 76 6.15 14.33 -13.76
C ILE A 76 5.88 13.84 -15.17
N GLY A 77 5.34 14.70 -16.00
CA GLY A 77 5.15 14.45 -17.42
C GLY A 77 5.33 15.70 -18.25
N GLY A 78 5.63 15.50 -19.53
CA GLY A 78 5.84 16.60 -20.44
C GLY A 78 6.32 16.15 -21.83
N PRO A 79 6.67 17.10 -22.70
CA PRO A 79 7.16 16.78 -24.03
C PRO A 79 8.66 16.49 -24.00
N ILE A 80 9.07 15.40 -24.64
CA ILE A 80 10.45 15.19 -25.10
C ILE A 80 10.63 15.98 -26.41
N VAL A 81 9.66 15.81 -27.32
CA VAL A 81 9.54 16.61 -28.53
C VAL A 81 8.13 17.16 -28.60
N ARG A 82 7.97 18.48 -28.57
CA ARG A 82 6.64 19.13 -28.59
C ARG A 82 5.83 18.68 -29.80
N GLY A 83 4.57 18.34 -29.57
CA GLY A 83 3.65 17.88 -30.60
C GLY A 83 3.90 16.48 -31.13
N LYS A 84 4.98 15.78 -30.67
CA LYS A 84 5.36 14.51 -31.26
C LYS A 84 5.67 13.40 -30.24
N LEU A 85 6.44 13.69 -29.20
CA LEU A 85 6.87 12.67 -28.23
C LEU A 85 6.72 13.21 -26.81
N TRP A 86 5.99 12.48 -26.00
CA TRP A 86 5.72 12.81 -24.61
C TRP A 86 6.09 11.67 -23.67
N PHE A 87 6.36 12.01 -22.44
CA PHE A 87 6.58 11.08 -21.38
C PHE A 87 5.73 11.41 -20.15
N PHE A 88 5.46 10.41 -19.35
CA PHE A 88 4.94 10.55 -18.00
C PHE A 88 5.63 9.51 -17.10
N LEU A 89 6.20 9.98 -16.01
CA LEU A 89 6.87 9.17 -14.99
C LEU A 89 6.09 9.31 -13.70
N ALA A 90 5.89 8.20 -12.99
CA ALA A 90 5.35 8.21 -11.65
C ALA A 90 6.11 7.24 -10.77
N HIS A 91 6.27 7.62 -9.52
CA HIS A 91 6.80 6.80 -8.45
C HIS A 91 5.85 6.86 -7.28
N ALA A 92 5.58 5.73 -6.66
CA ALA A 92 4.90 5.63 -5.38
C ALA A 92 5.72 4.74 -4.46
N SER A 93 5.97 5.21 -3.26
CA SER A 93 6.61 4.41 -2.22
C SER A 93 5.90 4.66 -0.91
N GLN A 94 5.54 3.61 -0.23
CA GLN A 94 4.86 3.69 1.06
C GLN A 94 5.38 2.64 2.02
N ARG A 95 5.33 2.99 3.29
CA ARG A 95 5.71 2.12 4.40
C ARG A 95 4.72 2.32 5.54
N ALA A 96 4.28 1.22 6.13
CA ALA A 96 3.49 1.22 7.34
C ALA A 96 4.04 0.16 8.29
N PHE A 97 4.56 0.59 9.43
CA PHE A 97 5.07 -0.24 10.51
C PHE A 97 4.24 0.03 11.75
N ILE A 98 3.63 -1.01 12.28
CA ILE A 98 2.64 -0.89 13.34
C ILE A 98 2.86 -2.02 14.35
N TYR A 99 2.79 -1.68 15.62
CA TYR A 99 2.70 -2.66 16.70
C TYR A 99 1.22 -2.97 16.98
N PRO A 100 0.72 -4.15 16.60
CA PRO A 100 -0.65 -4.53 16.85
C PRO A 100 -0.94 -4.66 18.35
N SER A 101 -2.18 -4.36 18.73
CA SER A 101 -2.66 -4.48 20.11
C SER A 101 -2.47 -5.89 20.66
N GLY A 102 -1.93 -5.97 21.87
CA GLY A 102 -1.76 -7.24 22.60
C GLY A 102 -0.86 -8.27 21.92
N SER A 103 0.04 -7.85 21.03
CA SER A 103 0.87 -8.74 20.23
C SER A 103 2.31 -8.71 20.70
N TYR A 104 2.77 -9.84 21.21
CA TYR A 104 4.09 -10.02 21.79
C TYR A 104 4.74 -11.30 21.27
N TRP A 105 6.06 -11.33 21.23
CA TRP A 105 6.79 -12.56 20.99
C TRP A 105 6.69 -13.51 22.19
N ALA A 106 6.83 -14.79 21.94
CA ALA A 106 6.91 -15.78 23.02
C ALA A 106 8.22 -15.61 23.79
N THR A 107 8.17 -15.71 25.12
CA THR A 107 9.37 -15.71 25.97
C THR A 107 10.29 -16.90 25.65
N THR A 108 9.70 -18.07 25.39
CA THR A 108 10.41 -19.29 25.03
C THR A 108 9.77 -19.87 23.76
N PRO A 109 10.44 -19.83 22.61
CA PRO A 109 9.87 -20.26 21.33
C PRO A 109 9.41 -21.72 21.28
N THR A 110 10.01 -22.58 22.09
CA THR A 110 9.79 -24.03 22.11
C THR A 110 8.84 -24.50 23.22
N ALA A 111 8.30 -23.57 24.01
CA ALA A 111 7.39 -23.93 25.11
C ALA A 111 6.05 -24.43 24.57
N LEU A 112 5.49 -25.48 25.18
CA LEU A 112 4.15 -26.00 24.85
C LEU A 112 3.03 -25.01 25.19
N ARG A 113 3.29 -24.04 26.06
CA ARG A 113 2.37 -22.96 26.43
C ARG A 113 2.97 -21.62 26.08
N PHE A 114 2.19 -20.80 25.36
CA PHE A 114 2.57 -19.44 25.07
C PHE A 114 2.66 -18.59 26.34
N VAL A 115 3.80 -17.95 26.53
CA VAL A 115 4.01 -16.92 27.54
C VAL A 115 4.52 -15.68 26.82
N ALA A 116 3.73 -14.61 26.86
CA ALA A 116 4.07 -13.37 26.18
C ALA A 116 5.27 -12.67 26.82
N ASN A 117 6.26 -12.31 26.02
CA ASN A 117 7.33 -11.42 26.43
C ASN A 117 6.85 -9.97 26.29
N LYS A 118 6.32 -9.38 27.35
CA LYS A 118 5.76 -8.01 27.32
C LYS A 118 6.80 -6.92 27.01
N GLN A 119 8.08 -7.24 26.99
CA GLN A 119 9.15 -6.31 26.60
C GLN A 119 9.40 -6.29 25.09
N GLU A 120 8.90 -7.29 24.35
CA GLU A 120 9.12 -7.42 22.91
C GLU A 120 7.80 -7.53 22.16
N ARG A 121 7.31 -6.41 21.66
CA ARG A 121 6.12 -6.37 20.80
C ARG A 121 6.44 -6.89 19.41
N VAL A 122 5.44 -7.49 18.79
CA VAL A 122 5.48 -7.86 17.38
C VAL A 122 5.30 -6.61 16.54
N LEU A 123 6.14 -6.43 15.53
CA LEU A 123 6.06 -5.34 14.57
C LEU A 123 5.53 -5.88 13.24
N ASP A 124 4.35 -5.46 12.86
CA ASP A 124 3.82 -5.70 11.52
C ASP A 124 4.41 -4.68 10.56
N THR A 125 4.96 -5.16 9.46
CA THR A 125 5.58 -4.32 8.44
C THR A 125 4.87 -4.47 7.10
N SER A 126 4.64 -3.35 6.44
CA SER A 126 4.13 -3.30 5.08
C SER A 126 4.90 -2.26 4.29
N THR A 127 5.48 -2.66 3.17
CA THR A 127 6.14 -1.77 2.22
C THR A 127 5.60 -2.01 0.83
N ALA A 128 5.33 -0.94 0.10
CA ALA A 128 4.96 -1.02 -1.30
C ALA A 128 5.74 0.02 -2.11
N ARG A 129 6.18 -0.38 -3.29
CA ARG A 129 6.81 0.49 -4.28
C ARG A 129 6.18 0.25 -5.63
N GLU A 130 5.87 1.32 -6.29
CA GLU A 130 5.40 1.30 -7.67
C GLU A 130 6.16 2.33 -8.49
N GLN A 131 6.54 1.94 -9.69
CA GLN A 131 7.21 2.80 -10.66
C GLN A 131 6.52 2.60 -11.99
N SER A 132 6.20 3.68 -12.68
CA SER A 132 5.60 3.60 -14.00
C SER A 132 6.18 4.63 -14.96
N ILE A 133 6.28 4.22 -16.20
CA ILE A 133 6.72 5.03 -17.34
C ILE A 133 5.69 4.89 -18.43
N ASN A 134 5.22 6.00 -18.94
CA ASN A 134 4.36 6.07 -20.11
C ASN A 134 5.02 6.95 -21.17
N LEU A 135 5.28 6.37 -22.33
CA LEU A 135 5.80 7.09 -23.50
C LEU A 135 4.72 7.10 -24.59
N THR A 136 4.50 8.24 -25.16
CA THR A 136 3.52 8.43 -26.23
C THR A 136 4.17 9.12 -27.43
N LEU A 137 4.14 8.47 -28.58
CA LEU A 137 4.69 8.97 -29.84
C LEU A 137 3.58 9.16 -30.88
N GLN A 138 3.40 10.38 -31.37
CA GLN A 138 2.64 10.67 -32.57
C GLN A 138 3.55 10.54 -33.78
N ALA A 139 3.56 9.37 -34.41
CA ALA A 139 4.46 9.10 -35.54
C ALA A 139 3.99 9.81 -36.81
N THR A 140 2.68 9.76 -37.09
CA THR A 140 2.04 10.48 -38.22
C THR A 140 0.75 11.17 -37.71
N SER A 141 0.03 11.88 -38.56
CA SER A 141 -1.28 12.47 -38.21
C SER A 141 -2.32 11.39 -37.83
N LYS A 142 -2.13 10.15 -38.26
CA LYS A 142 -3.06 9.03 -38.04
C LYS A 142 -2.56 8.01 -37.04
N ASP A 143 -1.23 7.89 -36.85
CA ASP A 143 -0.63 6.81 -36.07
C ASP A 143 -0.04 7.33 -34.77
N LYS A 144 -0.52 6.78 -33.67
CA LYS A 144 -0.09 7.08 -32.30
C LYS A 144 0.34 5.77 -31.62
N PHE A 145 1.56 5.74 -31.13
CA PHE A 145 2.12 4.61 -30.39
C PHE A 145 2.26 4.95 -28.91
N LYS A 146 1.94 3.99 -28.05
CA LYS A 146 2.07 4.12 -26.61
C LYS A 146 2.84 2.93 -26.05
N VAL A 147 3.80 3.22 -25.18
CA VAL A 147 4.51 2.22 -24.40
C VAL A 147 4.29 2.53 -22.94
N TYR A 148 3.71 1.58 -22.23
CA TYR A 148 3.49 1.67 -20.79
C TYR A 148 4.27 0.55 -20.10
N TRP A 149 5.10 0.92 -19.14
CA TRP A 149 5.81 0.00 -18.28
C TRP A 149 5.50 0.31 -16.82
N THR A 150 5.30 -0.72 -16.04
CA THR A 150 5.11 -0.60 -14.60
C THR A 150 5.84 -1.71 -13.86
N ASN A 151 6.37 -1.38 -12.69
CA ASN A 151 6.95 -2.32 -11.75
C ASN A 151 6.37 -2.03 -10.36
N SER A 152 5.67 -3.01 -9.82
CA SER A 152 5.09 -2.95 -8.48
C SER A 152 5.69 -4.05 -7.60
N ARG A 153 6.13 -3.68 -6.42
CA ARG A 153 6.65 -4.61 -5.41
C ARG A 153 6.00 -4.30 -4.07
N THR A 154 5.45 -5.33 -3.46
CA THR A 154 4.89 -5.26 -2.11
C THR A 154 5.55 -6.33 -1.25
N SER A 155 5.96 -5.96 -0.05
CA SER A 155 6.43 -6.87 0.98
C SER A 155 5.64 -6.62 2.25
N GLN A 156 5.17 -7.69 2.87
CA GLN A 156 4.37 -7.62 4.10
C GLN A 156 4.79 -8.74 5.04
N ASP A 157 5.16 -8.35 6.24
CA ASP A 157 5.35 -9.28 7.36
C ASP A 157 4.27 -8.94 8.38
N VAL A 158 3.16 -9.68 8.32
CA VAL A 158 1.98 -9.46 9.16
C VAL A 158 1.70 -10.74 9.94
N TYR A 159 1.92 -10.68 11.24
CA TYR A 159 1.91 -11.86 12.09
C TYR A 159 0.54 -12.24 12.66
N LEU A 160 -0.40 -11.30 12.68
CA LEU A 160 -1.70 -11.51 13.32
C LEU A 160 -2.92 -11.35 12.41
N GLN A 161 -2.71 -11.07 11.14
CA GLN A 161 -3.82 -10.85 10.20
C GLN A 161 -4.64 -12.14 10.02
N GLY A 162 -5.97 -12.03 10.19
CA GLY A 162 -6.90 -13.14 9.99
C GLY A 162 -6.98 -14.14 11.14
N ARG A 163 -6.37 -13.89 12.30
CA ARG A 163 -6.46 -14.78 13.45
C ARG A 163 -7.68 -14.48 14.31
N THR A 164 -8.37 -15.54 14.69
CA THR A 164 -9.41 -15.49 15.70
C THR A 164 -8.83 -15.29 17.10
N LEU A 165 -9.64 -14.82 18.04
CA LEU A 165 -9.24 -14.63 19.44
C LEU A 165 -8.61 -15.88 20.09
N ALA A 166 -9.02 -17.07 19.66
CA ALA A 166 -8.51 -18.35 20.17
C ALA A 166 -7.06 -18.65 19.75
N GLY A 167 -6.57 -18.03 18.66
CA GLY A 167 -5.20 -18.19 18.17
C GLY A 167 -4.24 -17.07 18.55
N ARG A 168 -4.67 -16.13 19.39
CA ARG A 168 -3.81 -15.02 19.81
C ARG A 168 -2.61 -15.55 20.60
N GLY A 169 -1.46 -15.30 20.07
CA GLY A 169 -0.19 -15.48 20.76
C GLY A 169 0.36 -16.90 20.83
N GLU A 170 -0.46 -17.93 20.64
CA GLU A 170 -0.02 -19.32 20.81
C GLU A 170 1.01 -19.82 19.78
N SER A 171 1.22 -19.05 18.72
CA SER A 171 2.14 -19.43 17.64
C SER A 171 3.10 -18.31 17.23
N LEU A 172 3.23 -17.25 18.01
CA LEU A 172 4.18 -16.18 17.73
C LEU A 172 5.59 -16.58 18.17
N THR A 173 6.22 -17.40 17.38
CA THR A 173 7.65 -17.67 17.45
C THR A 173 8.37 -16.83 16.41
N ARG A 174 9.55 -16.31 16.74
CA ARG A 174 10.39 -15.66 15.74
C ARG A 174 10.72 -16.64 14.63
N PRO A 175 10.60 -16.29 13.37
CA PRO A 175 11.19 -17.08 12.30
C PRO A 175 12.70 -17.17 12.54
N ALA A 176 13.26 -18.34 12.26
CA ALA A 176 14.69 -18.62 12.38
C ALA A 176 15.51 -17.79 11.37
#